data_5531184a74b8570845e9aaf7577c0cbe
#
_entry.id   5531184a74b8570845e9aaf7577c0cbe
#
_cell.length_a   1.000
_cell.length_b   1.000
_cell.length_c   1.000
_cell.angle_alpha   90.00
_cell.angle_beta   90.00
_cell.angle_gamma   90.00
#
_symmetry.space_group_name_H-M   'P 1'
#
loop_
_entity.id
_entity.type
_entity.pdbx_description
1 polymer ?
#
loop_
_entity_poly.entity_id
_entity_poly.type
_entity_poly.pdbx_seq_one_letter_code
_entity_poly.pdbx_strand_id
1 'polypeptide(L)'
;MSKMSVDFKGIARLILMPLAIMTALTIGVGLLITKVLQTTTLIANDEGVNEQLVNGRTSFLNDVTDKLTALSDMPTIIIATAVLLVAFRLVFKRWNESIFLVLAVFSQSAIFLLSTVLAQRKRPLVQHLDPAPPTSSFPSGHTSAAVAFYCGVALVLTVHTHRYKILNVLWWVVGLAIPLGIGYSRMYRGMHHLTDVSWGLLLGAVCIAVAANALLFRPVVSEKREKVAT
;
A
#
# COMPACT_ATOMS: atom_id res chain seq x y z
N MET A 1 6.37 -8.20 -34.37
CA MET A 1 6.60 -8.45 -32.90
C MET A 1 7.13 -7.15 -32.27
N SER A 2 6.50 -6.64 -31.21
CA SER A 2 7.03 -5.43 -30.57
C SER A 2 8.32 -5.79 -29.81
N LYS A 3 9.40 -5.05 -30.06
CA LYS A 3 10.63 -5.21 -29.27
C LYS A 3 10.52 -4.37 -28.00
N MET A 4 10.59 -5.03 -26.84
CA MET A 4 10.65 -4.39 -25.54
C MET A 4 12.09 -3.97 -25.26
N SER A 5 12.33 -2.68 -25.01
CA SER A 5 13.62 -2.17 -24.57
C SER A 5 13.58 -1.86 -23.08
N VAL A 6 14.63 -2.26 -22.35
CA VAL A 6 14.72 -2.11 -20.89
C VAL A 6 15.93 -1.21 -20.59
N ASP A 7 15.70 -0.15 -19.82
CA ASP A 7 16.75 0.72 -19.29
C ASP A 7 17.19 0.25 -17.89
N PHE A 8 18.23 -0.56 -17.83
CA PHE A 8 18.76 -1.09 -16.57
C PHE A 8 19.30 -0.01 -15.62
N LYS A 9 19.90 1.07 -16.15
CA LYS A 9 20.36 2.20 -15.31
C LYS A 9 19.17 2.97 -14.75
N GLY A 10 18.13 3.14 -15.54
CA GLY A 10 16.86 3.72 -15.10
C GLY A 10 16.21 2.87 -14.01
N ILE A 11 16.16 1.55 -14.15
CA ILE A 11 15.65 0.63 -13.11
C ILE A 11 16.41 0.81 -11.80
N ALA A 12 17.74 0.78 -11.85
CA ALA A 12 18.54 0.95 -10.64
C ALA A 12 18.27 2.29 -9.95
N ARG A 13 18.20 3.39 -10.70
CA ARG A 13 18.03 4.74 -10.16
C ARG A 13 16.60 5.06 -9.76
N LEU A 14 15.61 4.65 -10.55
CA LEU A 14 14.21 5.05 -10.37
C LEU A 14 13.39 4.06 -9.54
N ILE A 15 13.86 2.83 -9.38
CA ILE A 15 13.16 1.78 -8.64
C ILE A 15 14.00 1.29 -7.46
N LEU A 16 15.14 0.64 -7.72
CA LEU A 16 15.86 -0.08 -6.66
C LEU A 16 16.39 0.84 -5.57
N MET A 17 17.00 1.96 -5.93
CA MET A 17 17.55 2.91 -4.95
C MET A 17 16.47 3.54 -4.07
N PRO A 18 15.34 4.10 -4.58
CA PRO A 18 14.29 4.65 -3.72
C PRO A 18 13.63 3.58 -2.83
N LEU A 19 13.41 2.36 -3.34
CA LEU A 19 12.84 1.27 -2.55
C LEU A 19 13.82 0.80 -1.46
N ALA A 20 15.12 0.74 -1.74
CA ALA A 20 16.14 0.41 -0.74
C ALA A 20 16.19 1.47 0.38
N ILE A 21 16.11 2.76 0.03
CA ILE A 21 16.03 3.85 1.00
C ILE A 21 14.75 3.71 1.84
N MET A 22 13.59 3.48 1.20
CA MET A 22 12.33 3.31 1.93
C MET A 22 12.35 2.09 2.84
N THR A 23 13.00 0.99 2.42
CA THR A 23 13.21 -0.20 3.25
C THR A 23 14.04 0.14 4.48
N ALA A 24 15.18 0.80 4.30
CA ALA A 24 16.06 1.20 5.41
C ALA A 24 15.34 2.16 6.39
N LEU A 25 14.58 3.12 5.87
CA LEU A 25 13.79 4.05 6.68
C LEU A 25 12.70 3.30 7.47
N THR A 26 11.98 2.38 6.83
CA THR A 26 10.91 1.60 7.50
C THR A 26 11.48 0.75 8.63
N ILE A 27 12.59 0.05 8.39
CA ILE A 27 13.27 -0.74 9.42
C ILE A 27 13.80 0.19 10.53
N GLY A 28 14.47 1.28 10.18
CA GLY A 28 15.03 2.24 11.14
C GLY A 28 13.96 2.85 12.04
N VAL A 29 12.84 3.30 11.48
CA VAL A 29 11.71 3.84 12.27
C VAL A 29 11.07 2.74 13.12
N GLY A 30 10.89 1.52 12.58
CA GLY A 30 10.37 0.39 13.34
C GLY A 30 11.25 0.06 14.56
N LEU A 31 12.57 0.04 14.39
CA LEU A 31 13.52 -0.16 15.48
C LEU A 31 13.52 1.01 16.46
N LEU A 32 13.44 2.25 15.99
CA LEU A 32 13.35 3.44 16.82
C LEU A 32 12.11 3.37 17.73
N ILE A 33 10.93 3.08 17.17
CA ILE A 33 9.68 2.93 17.92
C ILE A 33 9.81 1.79 18.95
N THR A 34 10.39 0.65 18.54
CA THR A 34 10.40 -0.58 19.34
C THR A 34 11.50 -0.62 20.40
N LYS A 35 12.61 0.08 20.20
CA LYS A 35 13.77 -0.03 21.11
C LYS A 35 14.06 1.26 21.89
N VAL A 36 13.72 2.42 21.33
CA VAL A 36 14.10 3.72 21.90
C VAL A 36 12.90 4.46 22.48
N LEU A 37 11.76 4.47 21.76
CA LEU A 37 10.61 5.29 22.11
C LEU A 37 9.57 4.61 23.01
N GLN A 38 9.82 3.39 23.50
CA GLN A 38 8.83 2.58 24.25
C GLN A 38 8.20 3.28 25.45
N THR A 39 8.97 4.16 26.14
CA THR A 39 8.51 4.83 27.36
C THR A 39 8.11 6.29 27.11
N THR A 40 7.97 6.70 25.86
CA THR A 40 7.62 8.07 25.52
C THR A 40 6.12 8.31 25.52
N THR A 41 5.72 9.56 25.66
CA THR A 41 4.32 10.00 25.54
C THR A 41 3.71 9.66 24.18
N LEU A 42 4.52 9.55 23.13
CA LEU A 42 4.06 9.12 21.80
C LEU A 42 3.46 7.71 21.85
N ILE A 43 4.14 6.76 22.48
CA ILE A 43 3.65 5.37 22.57
C ILE A 43 2.47 5.27 23.54
N ALA A 44 2.49 6.02 24.65
CA ALA A 44 1.34 6.10 25.56
C ALA A 44 0.09 6.64 24.84
N ASN A 45 0.24 7.67 24.01
CA ASN A 45 -0.87 8.22 23.22
C ASN A 45 -1.36 7.23 22.17
N ASP A 46 -0.45 6.47 21.55
CA ASP A 46 -0.78 5.43 20.57
C ASP A 46 -1.68 4.32 21.20
N GLU A 47 -1.34 3.85 22.40
CA GLU A 47 -2.18 2.92 23.17
C GLU A 47 -3.51 3.58 23.56
N GLY A 48 -3.52 4.82 24.04
CA GLY A 48 -4.71 5.57 24.42
C GLY A 48 -5.72 5.71 23.28
N VAL A 49 -5.26 5.86 22.02
CA VAL A 49 -6.14 5.86 20.84
C VAL A 49 -6.84 4.50 20.70
N ASN A 50 -6.09 3.41 20.83
CA ASN A 50 -6.69 2.06 20.74
C ASN A 50 -7.68 1.79 21.87
N GLU A 51 -7.41 2.20 23.10
CA GLU A 51 -8.33 2.08 24.25
C GLU A 51 -9.64 2.83 24.00
N GLN A 52 -9.56 4.08 23.51
CA GLN A 52 -10.76 4.86 23.16
C GLN A 52 -11.60 4.18 22.07
N LEU A 53 -10.96 3.61 21.04
CA LEU A 53 -11.66 2.90 19.98
C LEU A 53 -12.33 1.63 20.48
N VAL A 54 -11.68 0.88 21.37
CA VAL A 54 -12.25 -0.34 21.98
C VAL A 54 -13.45 -0.01 22.85
N ASN A 55 -13.37 1.06 23.65
CA ASN A 55 -14.48 1.50 24.52
C ASN A 55 -15.70 1.99 23.71
N GLY A 56 -15.47 2.45 22.47
CA GLY A 56 -16.53 2.88 21.55
C GLY A 56 -17.08 1.79 20.63
N ARG A 57 -16.74 0.51 20.83
CA ARG A 57 -17.18 -0.59 19.98
C ARG A 57 -18.69 -0.83 20.01
N THR A 58 -19.25 -1.09 18.83
CA THR A 58 -20.65 -1.47 18.62
C THR A 58 -20.72 -2.67 17.67
N SER A 59 -21.80 -3.46 17.73
CA SER A 59 -22.01 -4.59 16.81
C SER A 59 -21.99 -4.13 15.36
N PHE A 60 -22.64 -3.02 15.04
CA PHE A 60 -22.64 -2.44 13.69
C PHE A 60 -21.23 -2.10 13.19
N LEU A 61 -20.42 -1.40 14.00
CA LEU A 61 -19.04 -1.06 13.62
C LEU A 61 -18.13 -2.29 13.57
N ASN A 62 -18.36 -3.31 14.38
CA ASN A 62 -17.65 -4.59 14.29
C ASN A 62 -17.86 -5.22 12.91
N ASP A 63 -19.10 -5.28 12.42
CA ASP A 63 -19.45 -5.85 11.12
C ASP A 63 -18.90 -5.00 9.95
N VAL A 64 -18.99 -3.67 10.06
CA VAL A 64 -18.48 -2.75 9.04
C VAL A 64 -16.96 -2.85 8.94
N THR A 65 -16.24 -2.83 10.07
CA THR A 65 -14.78 -2.91 10.09
C THR A 65 -14.26 -4.27 9.64
N ASP A 66 -15.02 -5.34 9.88
CA ASP A 66 -14.70 -6.68 9.37
C ASP A 66 -14.72 -6.72 7.84
N LYS A 67 -15.80 -6.24 7.24
CA LYS A 67 -15.93 -6.17 5.79
C LYS A 67 -14.88 -5.24 5.15
N LEU A 68 -14.59 -4.11 5.79
CA LEU A 68 -13.57 -3.18 5.30
C LEU A 68 -12.16 -3.80 5.34
N THR A 69 -11.80 -4.49 6.43
CA THR A 69 -10.47 -5.11 6.51
C THR A 69 -10.29 -6.23 5.48
N ALA A 70 -11.36 -7.00 5.18
CA ALA A 70 -11.36 -8.06 4.17
C ALA A 70 -11.00 -7.57 2.76
N LEU A 71 -11.24 -6.28 2.45
CA LEU A 71 -10.85 -5.67 1.18
C LEU A 71 -9.34 -5.57 0.99
N SER A 72 -8.54 -5.71 2.05
CA SER A 72 -7.07 -5.70 1.97
C SER A 72 -6.41 -6.96 2.53
N ASP A 73 -7.17 -8.01 2.72
CA ASP A 73 -6.61 -9.33 3.03
C ASP A 73 -5.69 -9.79 1.89
N MET A 74 -4.64 -10.55 2.25
CA MET A 74 -3.64 -10.99 1.27
C MET A 74 -4.26 -11.68 0.05
N PRO A 75 -5.18 -12.67 0.18
CA PRO A 75 -5.81 -13.29 -0.99
C PRO A 75 -6.58 -12.30 -1.85
N THR A 76 -7.32 -11.37 -1.23
CA THR A 76 -8.11 -10.35 -1.92
C THR A 76 -7.22 -9.47 -2.79
N ILE A 77 -6.14 -8.92 -2.22
CA ILE A 77 -5.20 -8.05 -2.95
C ILE A 77 -4.49 -8.81 -4.07
N ILE A 78 -4.06 -10.06 -3.83
CA ILE A 78 -3.38 -10.87 -4.85
C ILE A 78 -4.31 -11.14 -6.02
N ILE A 79 -5.53 -11.64 -5.75
CA ILE A 79 -6.51 -11.96 -6.81
C ILE A 79 -6.91 -10.69 -7.56
N ALA A 80 -7.24 -9.61 -6.86
CA ALA A 80 -7.62 -8.36 -7.48
C ALA A 80 -6.49 -7.76 -8.34
N THR A 81 -5.23 -7.83 -7.87
CA THR A 81 -4.07 -7.39 -8.65
C THR A 81 -3.88 -8.24 -9.90
N ALA A 82 -4.03 -9.57 -9.80
CA ALA A 82 -3.92 -10.47 -10.95
C ALA A 82 -5.03 -10.21 -11.99
N VAL A 83 -6.26 -10.00 -11.53
CA VAL A 83 -7.39 -9.65 -12.42
C VAL A 83 -7.14 -8.32 -13.13
N LEU A 84 -6.71 -7.28 -12.39
CA LEU A 84 -6.44 -5.97 -12.98
C LEU A 84 -5.19 -5.96 -13.86
N LEU A 85 -4.17 -6.79 -13.59
CA LEU A 85 -3.03 -6.98 -14.50
C LEU A 85 -3.53 -7.39 -15.90
N VAL A 86 -4.41 -8.38 -15.96
CA VAL A 86 -4.99 -8.86 -17.23
C VAL A 86 -5.91 -7.78 -17.82
N ALA A 87 -6.81 -7.21 -17.02
CA ALA A 87 -7.76 -6.20 -17.48
C ALA A 87 -7.05 -4.97 -18.07
N PHE A 88 -6.05 -4.41 -17.38
CA PHE A 88 -5.28 -3.27 -17.87
C PHE A 88 -4.53 -3.60 -19.15
N ARG A 89 -3.94 -4.81 -19.24
CA ARG A 89 -3.28 -5.25 -20.48
C ARG A 89 -4.24 -5.33 -21.66
N LEU A 90 -5.45 -5.81 -21.44
CA LEU A 90 -6.48 -5.92 -22.50
C LEU A 90 -7.04 -4.56 -22.90
N VAL A 91 -7.34 -3.69 -21.92
CA VAL A 91 -7.96 -2.37 -22.16
C VAL A 91 -6.96 -1.38 -22.76
N PHE A 92 -5.80 -1.22 -22.15
CA PHE A 92 -4.81 -0.22 -22.56
C PHE A 92 -3.85 -0.73 -23.64
N LYS A 93 -3.84 -2.05 -23.91
CA LYS A 93 -3.00 -2.73 -24.91
C LYS A 93 -1.49 -2.48 -24.77
N ARG A 94 -1.05 -2.13 -23.57
CA ARG A 94 0.35 -1.93 -23.18
C ARG A 94 0.59 -2.47 -21.76
N TRP A 95 1.84 -2.72 -21.38
CA TRP A 95 2.19 -3.37 -20.12
C TRP A 95 2.43 -2.40 -18.96
N ASN A 96 2.60 -1.11 -19.24
CA ASN A 96 3.06 -0.13 -18.25
C ASN A 96 2.11 -0.05 -17.05
N GLU A 97 0.79 0.03 -17.27
CA GLU A 97 -0.22 0.11 -16.22
C GLU A 97 -0.29 -1.18 -15.39
N SER A 98 -0.20 -2.32 -16.08
CA SER A 98 -0.22 -3.64 -15.42
C SER A 98 1.02 -3.83 -14.55
N ILE A 99 2.22 -3.57 -15.10
CA ILE A 99 3.48 -3.70 -14.36
C ILE A 99 3.56 -2.66 -13.24
N PHE A 100 3.05 -1.44 -13.46
CA PHE A 100 2.96 -0.40 -12.44
C PHE A 100 2.20 -0.90 -11.19
N LEU A 101 0.99 -1.43 -11.37
CA LEU A 101 0.19 -1.89 -10.24
C LEU A 101 0.86 -3.05 -9.50
N VAL A 102 1.38 -4.03 -10.25
CA VAL A 102 2.12 -5.17 -9.67
C VAL A 102 3.35 -4.69 -8.91
N LEU A 103 4.13 -3.76 -9.47
CA LEU A 103 5.34 -3.23 -8.83
C LEU A 103 4.99 -2.49 -7.54
N ALA A 104 3.95 -1.64 -7.55
CA ALA A 104 3.52 -0.90 -6.35
C ALA A 104 3.09 -1.86 -5.23
N VAL A 105 2.24 -2.85 -5.53
CA VAL A 105 1.74 -3.83 -4.55
C VAL A 105 2.85 -4.77 -4.08
N PHE A 106 3.69 -5.26 -4.99
CA PHE A 106 4.78 -6.17 -4.64
C PHE A 106 5.85 -5.49 -3.79
N SER A 107 6.28 -4.28 -4.17
CA SER A 107 7.35 -3.57 -3.44
C SER A 107 6.93 -3.23 -2.02
N GLN A 108 5.69 -2.73 -1.81
CA GLN A 108 5.21 -2.49 -0.44
C GLN A 108 5.14 -3.79 0.37
N SER A 109 4.67 -4.91 -0.23
CA SER A 109 4.59 -6.20 0.46
C SER A 109 5.98 -6.72 0.85
N ALA A 110 6.96 -6.59 -0.03
CA ALA A 110 8.35 -6.99 0.26
C ALA A 110 8.96 -6.16 1.40
N ILE A 111 8.77 -4.82 1.38
CA ILE A 111 9.25 -3.94 2.44
C ILE A 111 8.53 -4.25 3.75
N PHE A 112 7.21 -4.44 3.73
CA PHE A 112 6.42 -4.83 4.89
C PHE A 112 6.97 -6.13 5.53
N LEU A 113 7.09 -7.21 4.75
CA LEU A 113 7.56 -8.51 5.24
C LEU A 113 8.95 -8.42 5.87
N LEU A 114 9.88 -7.74 5.20
CA LEU A 114 11.23 -7.57 5.72
C LEU A 114 11.24 -6.76 7.02
N SER A 115 10.44 -5.71 7.08
CA SER A 115 10.36 -4.83 8.26
C SER A 115 9.71 -5.52 9.46
N THR A 116 8.69 -6.38 9.25
CA THR A 116 8.05 -7.10 10.36
C THR A 116 8.99 -8.09 11.05
N VAL A 117 9.91 -8.71 10.30
CA VAL A 117 10.91 -9.62 10.87
C VAL A 117 11.90 -8.87 11.77
N LEU A 118 12.26 -7.63 11.41
CA LEU A 118 13.33 -6.88 12.10
C LEU A 118 12.80 -5.95 13.20
N ALA A 119 11.66 -5.27 12.99
CA ALA A 119 11.13 -4.30 13.95
C ALA A 119 10.51 -4.95 15.19
N GLN A 120 9.79 -6.05 15.04
CA GLN A 120 9.19 -6.87 16.10
C GLN A 120 8.37 -6.07 17.13
N ARG A 121 7.61 -5.06 16.68
CA ARG A 121 6.73 -4.28 17.55
C ARG A 121 5.58 -5.14 18.05
N LYS A 122 5.28 -5.04 19.35
CA LYS A 122 4.08 -5.66 19.93
C LYS A 122 2.81 -4.99 19.41
N ARG A 123 1.73 -5.74 19.35
CA ARG A 123 0.40 -5.21 19.03
C ARG A 123 -0.19 -4.45 20.21
N PRO A 124 -1.22 -3.58 20.01
CA PRO A 124 -1.91 -2.89 21.10
C PRO A 124 -2.35 -3.83 22.21
N LEU A 125 -2.24 -3.36 23.46
CA LEU A 125 -2.60 -4.12 24.65
C LEU A 125 -4.12 -4.06 24.96
N VAL A 126 -4.94 -4.22 23.93
CA VAL A 126 -6.39 -4.20 24.00
C VAL A 126 -6.97 -5.51 23.47
N GLN A 127 -8.25 -5.76 23.72
CA GLN A 127 -8.93 -6.93 23.15
C GLN A 127 -8.93 -6.85 21.62
N HIS A 128 -8.37 -7.87 20.97
CA HIS A 128 -8.37 -8.00 19.52
C HIS A 128 -9.67 -8.63 19.01
N LEU A 129 -10.23 -8.12 17.92
CA LEU A 129 -11.39 -8.72 17.24
C LEU A 129 -10.97 -9.76 16.19
N ASP A 130 -9.71 -9.72 15.74
CA ASP A 130 -9.14 -10.68 14.80
C ASP A 130 -8.08 -11.56 15.47
N PRO A 131 -7.82 -12.76 14.94
CA PRO A 131 -6.65 -13.54 15.34
C PRO A 131 -5.37 -12.75 15.10
N ALA A 132 -4.58 -12.51 16.14
CA ALA A 132 -3.33 -11.79 16.05
C ALA A 132 -2.20 -12.76 15.60
N PRO A 133 -1.63 -12.62 14.40
CA PRO A 133 -0.48 -13.43 14.01
C PRO A 133 0.74 -13.04 14.86
N PRO A 134 1.70 -13.98 15.09
CA PRO A 134 2.89 -13.73 15.89
C PRO A 134 3.94 -12.90 15.13
N THR A 135 3.48 -11.87 14.41
CA THR A 135 4.31 -10.95 13.63
C THR A 135 4.25 -9.56 14.23
N SER A 136 5.21 -8.69 13.85
CA SER A 136 5.24 -7.28 14.25
C SER A 136 3.93 -6.58 13.89
N SER A 137 3.50 -5.64 14.76
CA SER A 137 2.42 -4.71 14.38
C SER A 137 2.89 -3.64 13.40
N PHE A 138 4.17 -3.28 13.39
CA PHE A 138 4.72 -2.22 12.54
C PHE A 138 5.45 -2.77 11.31
N PRO A 139 5.23 -2.15 10.15
CA PRO A 139 4.13 -1.24 9.78
C PRO A 139 2.82 -1.99 9.55
N SER A 140 1.68 -1.27 9.34
CA SER A 140 0.41 -1.91 8.98
C SER A 140 0.43 -2.40 7.53
N GLY A 141 0.49 -3.72 7.35
CA GLY A 141 0.47 -4.36 6.03
C GLY A 141 -0.84 -4.17 5.27
N HIS A 142 -2.00 -4.30 5.94
CA HIS A 142 -3.31 -4.06 5.33
C HIS A 142 -3.45 -2.63 4.80
N THR A 143 -3.01 -1.64 5.60
CA THR A 143 -3.08 -0.23 5.21
C THR A 143 -2.18 0.06 4.02
N SER A 144 -0.93 -0.40 4.05
CA SER A 144 0.02 -0.16 2.96
C SER A 144 -0.38 -0.87 1.66
N ALA A 145 -0.91 -2.10 1.76
CA ALA A 145 -1.43 -2.82 0.60
C ALA A 145 -2.68 -2.14 0.01
N ALA A 146 -3.59 -1.67 0.87
CA ALA A 146 -4.77 -0.93 0.43
C ALA A 146 -4.38 0.36 -0.31
N VAL A 147 -3.44 1.15 0.21
CA VAL A 147 -2.95 2.34 -0.49
C VAL A 147 -2.34 1.94 -1.83
N ALA A 148 -1.38 1.01 -1.85
CA ALA A 148 -0.71 0.61 -3.08
C ALA A 148 -1.68 0.13 -4.16
N PHE A 149 -2.73 -0.59 -3.77
CA PHE A 149 -3.73 -1.11 -4.68
C PHE A 149 -4.77 -0.05 -5.07
N TYR A 150 -5.57 0.46 -4.12
CA TYR A 150 -6.72 1.32 -4.44
C TYR A 150 -6.31 2.70 -4.96
N CYS A 151 -5.31 3.34 -4.34
CA CYS A 151 -4.76 4.60 -4.88
C CYS A 151 -3.98 4.36 -6.18
N GLY A 152 -3.31 3.21 -6.33
CA GLY A 152 -2.67 2.82 -7.59
C GLY A 152 -3.66 2.69 -8.74
N VAL A 153 -4.79 2.02 -8.51
CA VAL A 153 -5.89 1.93 -9.49
C VAL A 153 -6.46 3.31 -9.81
N ALA A 154 -6.73 4.13 -8.77
CA ALA A 154 -7.23 5.49 -8.96
C ALA A 154 -6.27 6.34 -9.82
N LEU A 155 -4.96 6.21 -9.61
CA LEU A 155 -3.96 6.91 -10.42
C LEU A 155 -4.01 6.46 -11.89
N VAL A 156 -4.04 5.16 -12.17
CA VAL A 156 -4.14 4.65 -13.55
C VAL A 156 -5.41 5.18 -14.21
N LEU A 157 -6.55 5.09 -13.55
CA LEU A 157 -7.82 5.58 -14.09
C LEU A 157 -7.77 7.11 -14.33
N THR A 158 -7.19 7.88 -13.42
CA THR A 158 -7.01 9.34 -13.57
C THR A 158 -6.16 9.69 -14.78
N VAL A 159 -5.05 8.98 -15.01
CA VAL A 159 -4.18 9.20 -16.19
C VAL A 159 -4.96 9.01 -17.49
N HIS A 160 -5.86 8.03 -17.54
CA HIS A 160 -6.65 7.73 -18.75
C HIS A 160 -7.93 8.54 -18.88
N THR A 161 -8.46 9.08 -17.78
CA THR A 161 -9.69 9.89 -17.76
C THR A 161 -9.43 11.35 -17.43
N HIS A 162 -8.22 11.85 -17.63
CA HIS A 162 -7.78 13.21 -17.22
C HIS A 162 -8.68 14.35 -17.74
N ARG A 163 -9.40 14.15 -18.85
CA ARG A 163 -10.36 15.12 -19.41
C ARG A 163 -11.67 15.21 -18.60
N TYR A 164 -12.00 14.20 -17.82
CA TYR A 164 -13.26 14.09 -17.08
C TYR A 164 -13.03 14.40 -15.60
N LYS A 165 -13.04 15.69 -15.23
CA LYS A 165 -12.70 16.15 -13.87
C LYS A 165 -13.52 15.46 -12.77
N ILE A 166 -14.83 15.28 -12.99
CA ILE A 166 -15.73 14.63 -12.02
C ILE A 166 -15.31 13.16 -11.78
N LEU A 167 -15.02 12.41 -12.85
CA LEU A 167 -14.55 11.04 -12.73
C LEU A 167 -13.23 10.97 -11.95
N ASN A 168 -12.30 11.89 -12.21
CA ASN A 168 -11.03 11.94 -11.50
C ASN A 168 -11.23 12.18 -10.00
N VAL A 169 -12.14 13.07 -9.63
CA VAL A 169 -12.50 13.28 -8.22
C VAL A 169 -13.07 12.00 -7.62
N LEU A 170 -14.00 11.33 -8.32
CA LEU A 170 -14.60 10.07 -7.83
C LEU A 170 -13.56 8.96 -7.64
N TRP A 171 -12.63 8.79 -8.60
CA TRP A 171 -11.54 7.82 -8.47
C TRP A 171 -10.70 8.06 -7.22
N TRP A 172 -10.34 9.33 -6.95
CA TRP A 172 -9.55 9.66 -5.77
C TRP A 172 -10.36 9.61 -4.48
N VAL A 173 -11.64 9.98 -4.48
CA VAL A 173 -12.51 9.80 -3.31
C VAL A 173 -12.59 8.33 -2.90
N VAL A 174 -12.86 7.43 -3.85
CA VAL A 174 -12.91 5.99 -3.57
C VAL A 174 -11.51 5.45 -3.23
N GLY A 175 -10.50 5.82 -4.01
CA GLY A 175 -9.11 5.39 -3.85
C GLY A 175 -8.52 5.77 -2.49
N LEU A 176 -8.95 6.87 -1.87
CA LEU A 176 -8.49 7.30 -0.55
C LEU A 176 -9.41 6.82 0.58
N ALA A 177 -10.74 6.83 0.37
CA ALA A 177 -11.69 6.44 1.41
C ALA A 177 -11.49 4.98 1.85
N ILE A 178 -11.23 4.07 0.91
CA ILE A 178 -11.03 2.65 1.23
C ILE A 178 -9.79 2.43 2.09
N PRO A 179 -8.57 2.88 1.72
CA PRO A 179 -7.38 2.73 2.58
C PRO A 179 -7.51 3.40 3.95
N LEU A 180 -8.13 4.58 4.02
CA LEU A 180 -8.37 5.25 5.30
C LEU A 180 -9.36 4.48 6.17
N GLY A 181 -10.43 3.96 5.58
CA GLY A 181 -11.39 3.09 6.27
C GLY A 181 -10.75 1.79 6.78
N ILE A 182 -9.86 1.18 5.97
CA ILE A 182 -9.09 0.00 6.36
C ILE A 182 -8.13 0.35 7.50
N GLY A 183 -7.39 1.46 7.41
CA GLY A 183 -6.52 1.91 8.50
C GLY A 183 -7.28 2.12 9.81
N TYR A 184 -8.43 2.79 9.76
CA TYR A 184 -9.34 2.91 10.90
C TYR A 184 -9.78 1.54 11.42
N SER A 185 -10.19 0.62 10.53
CA SER A 185 -10.60 -0.73 10.91
C SER A 185 -9.50 -1.48 11.66
N ARG A 186 -8.25 -1.38 11.22
CA ARG A 186 -7.12 -2.06 11.88
C ARG A 186 -6.87 -1.54 13.29
N MET A 187 -7.03 -0.23 13.54
CA MET A 187 -6.95 0.35 14.89
C MET A 187 -8.16 -0.05 15.73
N TYR A 188 -9.38 0.11 15.20
CA TYR A 188 -10.64 -0.24 15.87
C TYR A 188 -10.68 -1.71 16.31
N ARG A 189 -10.16 -2.62 15.48
CA ARG A 189 -10.09 -4.06 15.76
C ARG A 189 -8.93 -4.43 16.71
N GLY A 190 -8.13 -3.45 17.15
CA GLY A 190 -7.03 -3.63 18.10
C GLY A 190 -5.77 -4.25 17.49
N MET A 191 -5.63 -4.25 16.17
CA MET A 191 -4.56 -4.97 15.47
C MET A 191 -3.32 -4.12 15.24
N HIS A 192 -3.46 -2.80 15.16
CA HIS A 192 -2.40 -1.85 14.85
C HIS A 192 -2.56 -0.56 15.64
N HIS A 193 -1.46 0.10 15.96
CA HIS A 193 -1.44 1.44 16.51
C HIS A 193 -1.62 2.50 15.40
N LEU A 194 -1.93 3.73 15.79
CA LEU A 194 -2.05 4.85 14.87
C LEU A 194 -0.75 5.09 14.08
N THR A 195 0.42 4.98 14.73
CA THR A 195 1.72 5.11 14.08
C THR A 195 2.00 4.00 13.07
N ASP A 196 1.56 2.76 13.31
CA ASP A 196 1.67 1.66 12.35
C ASP A 196 0.87 1.93 11.07
N VAL A 197 -0.35 2.45 11.25
CA VAL A 197 -1.27 2.81 10.17
C VAL A 197 -0.72 4.00 9.39
N SER A 198 -0.27 5.06 10.07
CA SER A 198 0.30 6.25 9.45
C SER A 198 1.53 5.91 8.59
N TRP A 199 2.41 5.04 9.11
CA TRP A 199 3.56 4.56 8.33
C TRP A 199 3.13 3.67 7.16
N GLY A 200 2.10 2.85 7.34
CA GLY A 200 1.51 2.05 6.27
C GLY A 200 0.98 2.91 5.12
N LEU A 201 0.28 4.02 5.43
CA LEU A 201 -0.17 5.01 4.43
C LEU A 201 1.02 5.58 3.65
N LEU A 202 2.08 6.01 4.35
CA LEU A 202 3.30 6.55 3.74
C LEU A 202 4.00 5.50 2.87
N LEU A 203 4.17 4.28 3.37
CA LEU A 203 4.83 3.18 2.63
C LEU A 203 4.11 2.90 1.31
N GLY A 204 2.79 2.72 1.34
CA GLY A 204 2.01 2.50 0.13
C GLY A 204 2.11 3.67 -0.87
N ALA A 205 2.03 4.92 -0.37
CA ALA A 205 2.15 6.11 -1.20
C ALA A 205 3.53 6.24 -1.88
N VAL A 206 4.62 5.96 -1.15
CA VAL A 206 5.99 5.97 -1.72
C VAL A 206 6.15 4.88 -2.77
N CYS A 207 5.63 3.67 -2.54
CA CYS A 207 5.69 2.59 -3.54
C CYS A 207 4.93 2.95 -4.82
N ILE A 208 3.75 3.60 -4.70
CA ILE A 208 3.03 4.14 -5.88
C ILE A 208 3.89 5.19 -6.60
N ALA A 209 4.44 6.16 -5.87
CA ALA A 209 5.23 7.25 -6.46
C ALA A 209 6.45 6.71 -7.22
N VAL A 210 7.17 5.75 -6.64
CA VAL A 210 8.32 5.09 -7.28
C VAL A 210 7.88 4.35 -8.54
N ALA A 211 6.86 3.51 -8.45
CA ALA A 211 6.36 2.74 -9.59
C ALA A 211 5.80 3.65 -10.70
N ALA A 212 5.05 4.70 -10.35
CA ALA A 212 4.49 5.64 -11.31
C ALA A 212 5.59 6.44 -12.04
N ASN A 213 6.58 6.93 -11.29
CA ASN A 213 7.71 7.65 -11.89
C ASN A 213 8.46 6.77 -12.90
N ALA A 214 8.69 5.50 -12.57
CA ALA A 214 9.45 4.58 -13.38
C ALA A 214 8.68 3.99 -14.58
N LEU A 215 7.35 3.89 -14.53
CA LEU A 215 6.57 3.14 -15.52
C LEU A 215 5.51 3.99 -16.24
N LEU A 216 4.92 5.00 -15.56
CA LEU A 216 3.89 5.85 -16.16
C LEU A 216 4.46 7.16 -16.70
N PHE A 217 5.42 7.78 -15.99
CA PHE A 217 5.92 9.12 -16.32
C PHE A 217 7.29 9.10 -17.00
N ARG A 218 8.18 8.19 -16.61
CA ARG A 218 9.52 8.01 -17.21
C ARG A 218 9.77 6.53 -17.50
N PRO A 219 9.07 5.94 -18.48
CA PRO A 219 9.04 4.50 -18.65
C PRO A 219 10.42 3.92 -18.90
N VAL A 220 10.94 3.16 -17.93
CA VAL A 220 12.19 2.36 -18.03
C VAL A 220 11.99 1.11 -18.91
N VAL A 221 10.74 0.77 -19.21
CA VAL A 221 10.34 -0.27 -20.16
C VAL A 221 9.50 0.37 -21.25
N SER A 222 9.97 0.35 -22.49
CA SER A 222 9.24 0.90 -23.63
C SER A 222 8.96 -0.16 -24.68
N GLU A 223 7.71 -0.18 -25.18
CA GLU A 223 7.34 -0.96 -26.36
C GLU A 223 7.56 -0.14 -27.62
N LYS A 224 8.55 -0.48 -28.43
CA LYS A 224 8.68 0.07 -29.78
C LYS A 224 7.70 -0.67 -30.70
N ARG A 225 6.64 0.03 -31.16
CA ARG A 225 5.87 -0.45 -32.31
C ARG A 225 6.78 -0.35 -33.54
N GLU A 226 7.08 -1.46 -34.18
CA GLU A 226 7.65 -1.47 -35.52
C GLU A 226 6.66 -0.74 -36.44
N LYS A 227 7.08 0.39 -37.04
CA LYS A 227 6.34 0.98 -38.17
C LYS A 227 6.36 -0.07 -39.25
N VAL A 228 5.23 -0.68 -39.57
CA VAL A 228 5.07 -1.46 -40.78
C VAL A 228 5.28 -0.46 -41.91
N ALA A 229 6.41 -0.60 -42.61
CA ALA A 229 6.66 0.12 -43.86
C ALA A 229 5.64 -0.42 -44.87
N THR A 230 4.66 0.42 -45.19
CA THR A 230 3.76 0.27 -46.34
C THR A 230 4.41 0.81 -47.55
#